data_dc73270bef8b2faf39602f3e0cae1397
#
_entry.id   dc73270bef8b2faf39602f3e0cae1397
#
_cell.length_a   1.000
_cell.length_b   1.000
_cell.length_c   1.000
_cell.angle_alpha   90.00
_cell.angle_beta   90.00
_cell.angle_gamma   90.00
#
_symmetry.space_group_name_H-M   'P 1'
#
loop_
_entity.id
_entity.type
_entity.pdbx_description
1 polymer ?
#
loop_
_entity_poly.entity_id
_entity_poly.type
_entity_poly.pdbx_seq_one_letter_code
_entity_poly.pdbx_strand_id
1 'polypeptide(L)'
;LSSFQKKIARQLGTVVGQEAVQGMKSAEETGAHLVLVDRDIQTTFKRIWRKLGFWGQCKLLFSLIFSFGEDVTLTSEDVNEMLKNETLESMVAEMRKSFPVIGEVLLNERDKYIAHQIKQAPGKKIVVILGGAHIAGVKEELFTEQDIAQLLEVPKGNPVIKYVAWIIPLAMLGLFIYGFTINIQTGLEQLGVWVIWNSALAGIFTALVLAHPLSILAALVAAPFTSLNPFLACGWVAGLVEASVRRPSVRDISSVSQDMFSFRRFFKNRFLKALAVVIAANIGSTIGTFVAGTNIIKNLF
;
A
#
# COMPACT_ATOMS: atom_id res chain seq x y z
N LEU A 1 -8.04 -4.59 6.21
CA LEU A 1 -8.75 -5.89 6.19
C LEU A 1 -8.68 -6.59 7.56
N SER A 2 -7.50 -6.87 8.08
CA SER A 2 -7.35 -7.63 9.34
C SER A 2 -8.00 -6.98 10.58
N SER A 3 -8.08 -5.66 10.67
CA SER A 3 -8.73 -4.95 11.78
C SER A 3 -10.24 -4.98 11.70
N PHE A 4 -10.76 -4.81 10.52
CA PHE A 4 -12.19 -4.93 10.24
C PHE A 4 -12.67 -6.36 10.52
N GLN A 5 -11.95 -7.36 10.01
CA GLN A 5 -12.22 -8.77 10.30
C GLN A 5 -12.16 -9.08 11.80
N LYS A 6 -11.15 -8.56 12.53
CA LYS A 6 -11.04 -8.74 13.98
C LYS A 6 -12.17 -8.04 14.75
N LYS A 7 -12.64 -6.87 14.28
CA LYS A 7 -13.77 -6.17 14.90
C LYS A 7 -15.07 -6.99 14.73
N ILE A 8 -15.34 -7.46 13.51
CA ILE A 8 -16.50 -8.33 13.22
C ILE A 8 -16.42 -9.63 14.02
N ALA A 9 -15.28 -10.33 13.99
CA ALA A 9 -15.10 -11.59 14.70
C ALA A 9 -15.34 -11.42 16.23
N ARG A 10 -14.86 -10.33 16.83
CA ARG A 10 -15.15 -10.02 18.25
C ARG A 10 -16.63 -9.77 18.52
N GLN A 11 -17.33 -9.09 17.61
CA GLN A 11 -18.78 -8.85 17.74
C GLN A 11 -19.59 -10.14 17.63
N LEU A 12 -19.15 -11.08 16.81
CA LEU A 12 -19.76 -12.40 16.65
C LEU A 12 -19.27 -13.43 17.68
N GLY A 13 -18.41 -13.05 18.62
CA GLY A 13 -17.83 -13.97 19.61
C GLY A 13 -16.90 -15.03 19.02
N THR A 14 -16.34 -14.76 17.81
CA THR A 14 -15.45 -15.68 17.08
C THR A 14 -14.05 -15.10 16.94
N VAL A 15 -13.12 -15.91 16.46
CA VAL A 15 -11.74 -15.49 16.13
C VAL A 15 -11.55 -15.59 14.62
N VAL A 16 -10.88 -14.60 14.02
CA VAL A 16 -10.56 -14.62 12.58
C VAL A 16 -9.78 -15.88 12.23
N GLY A 17 -10.25 -16.63 11.23
CA GLY A 17 -9.64 -17.87 10.79
C GLY A 17 -10.02 -19.09 11.63
N GLN A 18 -11.00 -18.98 12.51
CA GLN A 18 -11.45 -20.11 13.34
C GLN A 18 -11.99 -21.26 12.48
N GLU A 19 -12.62 -20.95 11.34
CA GLU A 19 -13.07 -21.93 10.35
C GLU A 19 -11.93 -22.78 9.80
N ALA A 20 -10.79 -22.17 9.50
CA ALA A 20 -9.60 -22.87 9.02
C ALA A 20 -8.98 -23.73 10.13
N VAL A 21 -8.89 -23.19 11.34
CA VAL A 21 -8.37 -23.94 12.52
C VAL A 21 -9.27 -25.13 12.82
N GLN A 22 -10.59 -24.97 12.76
CA GLN A 22 -11.54 -26.07 12.97
C GLN A 22 -11.44 -27.10 11.85
N GLY A 23 -11.28 -26.67 10.60
CA GLY A 23 -11.06 -27.57 9.47
C GLY A 23 -9.79 -28.41 9.62
N MET A 24 -8.69 -27.82 10.09
CA MET A 24 -7.45 -28.54 10.37
C MET A 24 -7.64 -29.60 11.48
N LYS A 25 -8.30 -29.24 12.58
CA LYS A 25 -8.61 -30.19 13.67
C LYS A 25 -9.47 -31.34 13.19
N SER A 26 -10.54 -31.05 12.44
CA SER A 26 -11.42 -32.09 11.90
C SER A 26 -10.70 -33.03 10.91
N ALA A 27 -9.75 -32.50 10.14
CA ALA A 27 -8.92 -33.30 9.26
C ALA A 27 -8.00 -34.25 10.08
N GLU A 28 -7.41 -33.75 11.16
CA GLU A 28 -6.58 -34.55 12.07
C GLU A 28 -7.40 -35.65 12.77
N GLU A 29 -8.58 -35.33 13.31
CA GLU A 29 -9.49 -36.24 13.99
C GLU A 29 -10.00 -37.37 13.07
N THR A 30 -10.23 -37.04 11.79
CA THR A 30 -10.74 -38.01 10.81
C THR A 30 -9.64 -38.74 10.04
N GLY A 31 -8.37 -38.36 10.23
CA GLY A 31 -7.24 -38.87 9.45
C GLY A 31 -7.27 -38.44 7.99
N ALA A 32 -7.97 -37.35 7.66
CA ALA A 32 -8.07 -36.85 6.30
C ALA A 32 -6.79 -36.12 5.90
N HIS A 33 -6.41 -36.24 4.62
CA HIS A 33 -5.27 -35.51 4.07
C HIS A 33 -5.62 -34.02 3.90
N LEU A 34 -4.90 -33.14 4.58
CA LEU A 34 -5.09 -31.68 4.49
C LEU A 34 -4.34 -31.11 3.29
N VAL A 35 -5.05 -30.37 2.44
CA VAL A 35 -4.46 -29.67 1.29
C VAL A 35 -4.83 -28.17 1.38
N LEU A 36 -3.82 -27.30 1.30
CA LEU A 36 -4.03 -25.85 1.21
C LEU A 36 -4.20 -25.48 -0.26
N VAL A 37 -5.35 -24.92 -0.62
CA VAL A 37 -5.74 -24.69 -2.01
C VAL A 37 -5.73 -23.22 -2.41
N ASP A 38 -5.46 -22.28 -1.49
CA ASP A 38 -5.45 -20.86 -1.79
C ASP A 38 -4.10 -20.40 -2.36
N ARG A 39 -4.14 -19.35 -3.20
CA ARG A 39 -2.95 -18.73 -3.78
C ARG A 39 -2.23 -17.89 -2.73
N ASP A 40 -0.89 -17.87 -2.81
CA ASP A 40 -0.06 -17.01 -1.96
C ASP A 40 -0.51 -15.55 -2.01
N ILE A 41 -0.70 -14.98 -0.82
CA ILE A 41 -1.21 -13.61 -0.64
C ILE A 41 -0.26 -12.57 -1.23
N GLN A 42 1.05 -12.79 -1.17
CA GLN A 42 2.05 -11.86 -1.73
C GLN A 42 1.95 -11.80 -3.25
N THR A 43 1.74 -12.95 -3.89
CA THR A 43 1.53 -13.05 -5.33
C THR A 43 0.26 -12.30 -5.72
N THR A 44 -0.83 -12.48 -4.98
CA THR A 44 -2.10 -11.78 -5.20
C THR A 44 -1.92 -10.26 -5.11
N PHE A 45 -1.29 -9.74 -4.05
CA PHE A 45 -1.05 -8.30 -3.90
C PHE A 45 -0.10 -7.73 -4.95
N LYS A 46 0.98 -8.44 -5.31
CA LYS A 46 1.89 -8.01 -6.37
C LYS A 46 1.18 -7.91 -7.72
N ARG A 47 0.30 -8.87 -8.03
CA ARG A 47 -0.50 -8.86 -9.26
C ARG A 47 -1.47 -7.69 -9.28
N ILE A 48 -2.23 -7.45 -8.21
CA ILE A 48 -3.13 -6.28 -8.08
C ILE A 48 -2.33 -5.00 -8.32
N TRP A 49 -1.24 -4.80 -7.60
CA TRP A 49 -0.43 -3.60 -7.71
C TRP A 49 0.10 -3.37 -9.11
N ARG A 50 0.57 -4.42 -9.78
CA ARG A 50 1.11 -4.33 -11.15
C ARG A 50 0.02 -4.10 -12.20
N LYS A 51 -1.14 -4.75 -12.06
CA LYS A 51 -2.27 -4.58 -12.99
C LYS A 51 -2.98 -3.23 -12.86
N LEU A 52 -2.99 -2.61 -11.69
CA LEU A 52 -3.65 -1.31 -11.46
C LEU A 52 -3.07 -0.17 -12.31
N GLY A 53 -1.79 -0.24 -12.70
CA GLY A 53 -1.11 0.88 -13.34
C GLY A 53 -1.03 2.12 -12.44
N PHE A 54 -0.37 3.18 -12.89
CA PHE A 54 -0.11 4.38 -12.07
C PHE A 54 -1.39 5.06 -11.55
N TRP A 55 -2.34 5.34 -12.42
CA TRP A 55 -3.59 6.02 -12.05
C TRP A 55 -4.48 5.17 -11.12
N GLY A 56 -4.51 3.85 -11.34
CA GLY A 56 -5.22 2.93 -10.46
C GLY A 56 -4.60 2.84 -9.07
N GLN A 57 -3.27 2.86 -8.97
CA GLN A 57 -2.52 2.93 -7.72
C GLN A 57 -2.81 4.23 -6.97
N CYS A 58 -2.77 5.38 -7.67
CA CYS A 58 -3.13 6.67 -7.09
C CYS A 58 -4.58 6.68 -6.59
N LYS A 59 -5.54 6.21 -7.39
CA LYS A 59 -6.96 6.12 -7.01
C LYS A 59 -7.15 5.24 -5.77
N LEU A 60 -6.48 4.07 -5.73
CA LEU A 60 -6.56 3.16 -4.59
C LEU A 60 -5.98 3.79 -3.32
N LEU A 61 -4.78 4.41 -3.40
CA LEU A 61 -4.17 5.10 -2.26
C LEU A 61 -5.04 6.26 -1.78
N PHE A 62 -5.59 7.05 -2.71
CA PHE A 62 -6.46 8.17 -2.39
C PHE A 62 -7.74 7.69 -1.69
N SER A 63 -8.42 6.67 -2.23
CA SER A 63 -9.62 6.12 -1.58
C SER A 63 -9.30 5.51 -0.20
N LEU A 64 -8.14 4.87 -0.01
CA LEU A 64 -7.72 4.42 1.30
C LEU A 64 -7.52 5.58 2.28
N ILE A 65 -6.85 6.66 1.86
CA ILE A 65 -6.60 7.84 2.71
C ILE A 65 -7.92 8.52 3.09
N PHE A 66 -8.86 8.67 2.16
CA PHE A 66 -10.13 9.35 2.43
C PHE A 66 -11.14 8.48 3.19
N SER A 67 -11.08 7.14 3.08
CA SER A 67 -11.92 6.25 3.89
C SER A 67 -11.47 6.14 5.35
N PHE A 68 -10.34 6.73 5.73
CA PHE A 68 -9.88 6.78 7.13
C PHE A 68 -10.71 7.69 8.06
N GLY A 69 -11.63 8.50 7.54
CA GLY A 69 -12.43 9.45 8.31
C GLY A 69 -13.81 8.94 8.73
N GLU A 70 -14.28 7.83 8.20
CA GLU A 70 -15.61 7.32 8.53
C GLU A 70 -15.53 6.24 9.62
N ASP A 71 -15.98 6.58 10.82
CA ASP A 71 -16.22 5.63 11.90
C ASP A 71 -17.46 4.77 11.56
N VAL A 72 -17.26 3.71 10.80
CA VAL A 72 -18.32 2.73 10.54
C VAL A 72 -18.56 1.93 11.81
N THR A 73 -19.60 2.28 12.55
CA THR A 73 -20.11 1.48 13.66
C THR A 73 -21.04 0.40 13.08
N LEU A 74 -20.53 -0.82 12.93
CA LEU A 74 -21.35 -1.96 12.53
C LEU A 74 -22.08 -2.51 13.76
N THR A 75 -23.39 -2.66 13.65
CA THR A 75 -24.20 -3.40 14.61
C THR A 75 -24.17 -4.90 14.30
N SER A 76 -24.58 -5.74 15.27
CA SER A 76 -24.67 -7.19 15.03
C SER A 76 -25.74 -7.52 13.97
N GLU A 77 -26.75 -6.65 13.83
CA GLU A 77 -27.81 -6.75 12.83
C GLU A 77 -27.26 -6.45 11.42
N ASP A 78 -26.44 -5.39 11.27
CA ASP A 78 -25.77 -5.06 10.00
C ASP A 78 -24.86 -6.21 9.53
N VAL A 79 -24.14 -6.85 10.47
CA VAL A 79 -23.28 -7.99 10.16
C VAL A 79 -24.11 -9.20 9.69
N ASN A 80 -25.23 -9.50 10.35
CA ASN A 80 -26.12 -10.58 9.95
C ASN A 80 -26.75 -10.31 8.58
N GLU A 81 -27.07 -9.07 8.28
CA GLU A 81 -27.58 -8.66 6.98
C GLU A 81 -26.51 -8.76 5.89
N MET A 82 -25.27 -8.37 6.18
CA MET A 82 -24.12 -8.54 5.29
C MET A 82 -23.79 -10.01 4.99
N LEU A 83 -24.12 -10.94 5.89
CA LEU A 83 -23.89 -12.38 5.69
C LEU A 83 -24.98 -13.06 4.84
N LYS A 84 -26.08 -12.39 4.51
CA LYS A 84 -27.04 -12.92 3.55
C LYS A 84 -26.43 -12.98 2.15
N ASN A 85 -26.67 -14.06 1.42
CA ASN A 85 -26.08 -14.29 0.10
C ASN A 85 -26.34 -13.12 -0.87
N GLU A 86 -27.55 -12.58 -0.90
CA GLU A 86 -27.91 -11.45 -1.77
C GLU A 86 -27.10 -10.18 -1.48
N THR A 87 -26.86 -9.89 -0.20
CA THR A 87 -26.04 -8.72 0.21
C THR A 87 -24.57 -8.93 -0.14
N LEU A 88 -24.02 -10.13 0.09
CA LEU A 88 -22.66 -10.47 -0.31
C LEU A 88 -22.45 -10.35 -1.83
N GLU A 89 -23.38 -10.85 -2.63
CA GLU A 89 -23.33 -10.76 -4.09
C GLU A 89 -23.36 -9.30 -4.56
N SER A 90 -24.23 -8.47 -3.96
CA SER A 90 -24.30 -7.04 -4.29
C SER A 90 -23.03 -6.30 -3.92
N MET A 91 -22.43 -6.56 -2.76
CA MET A 91 -21.16 -5.97 -2.33
C MET A 91 -20.00 -6.39 -3.25
N VAL A 92 -19.95 -7.65 -3.64
CA VAL A 92 -18.96 -8.16 -4.60
C VAL A 92 -19.12 -7.50 -5.96
N ALA A 93 -20.36 -7.34 -6.43
CA ALA A 93 -20.68 -6.67 -7.70
C ALA A 93 -20.28 -5.18 -7.67
N GLU A 94 -20.53 -4.48 -6.58
CA GLU A 94 -20.13 -3.08 -6.39
C GLU A 94 -18.60 -2.95 -6.34
N MET A 95 -17.90 -3.83 -5.63
CA MET A 95 -16.44 -3.86 -5.61
C MET A 95 -15.86 -4.10 -7.00
N ARG A 96 -16.42 -5.03 -7.78
CA ARG A 96 -16.03 -5.28 -9.17
C ARG A 96 -16.24 -4.05 -10.06
N LYS A 97 -17.31 -3.29 -9.85
CA LYS A 97 -17.61 -2.06 -10.58
C LYS A 97 -16.66 -0.92 -10.22
N SER A 98 -16.40 -0.73 -8.94
CA SER A 98 -15.56 0.37 -8.42
C SER A 98 -14.07 0.14 -8.67
N PHE A 99 -13.62 -1.10 -8.55
CA PHE A 99 -12.22 -1.52 -8.72
C PHE A 99 -12.12 -2.82 -9.54
N PRO A 100 -12.33 -2.78 -10.87
CA PRO A 100 -12.40 -3.97 -11.71
C PRO A 100 -11.17 -4.87 -11.59
N VAL A 101 -9.96 -4.29 -11.52
CA VAL A 101 -8.70 -5.03 -11.38
C VAL A 101 -8.63 -5.77 -10.05
N ILE A 102 -9.13 -5.17 -8.97
CA ILE A 102 -9.14 -5.81 -7.65
C ILE A 102 -10.12 -6.99 -7.67
N GLY A 103 -11.33 -6.78 -8.20
CA GLY A 103 -12.30 -7.85 -8.36
C GLY A 103 -11.79 -9.01 -9.19
N GLU A 104 -11.13 -8.71 -10.32
CA GLU A 104 -10.53 -9.74 -11.17
C GLU A 104 -9.46 -10.55 -10.45
N VAL A 105 -8.49 -9.89 -9.81
CA VAL A 105 -7.34 -10.58 -9.20
C VAL A 105 -7.69 -11.23 -7.85
N LEU A 106 -8.53 -10.57 -7.04
CA LEU A 106 -8.84 -11.00 -5.68
C LEU A 106 -9.94 -12.07 -5.64
N LEU A 107 -10.82 -12.10 -6.63
CA LEU A 107 -11.90 -13.08 -6.74
C LEU A 107 -11.67 -14.02 -7.92
N ASN A 108 -11.87 -13.56 -9.16
CA ASN A 108 -11.91 -14.44 -10.33
C ASN A 108 -10.63 -15.27 -10.52
N GLU A 109 -9.44 -14.65 -10.45
CA GLU A 109 -8.19 -15.39 -10.57
C GLU A 109 -7.97 -16.38 -9.41
N ARG A 110 -8.38 -16.00 -8.19
CA ARG A 110 -8.28 -16.91 -7.04
C ARG A 110 -9.26 -18.07 -7.17
N ASP A 111 -10.49 -17.81 -7.62
CA ASP A 111 -11.50 -18.86 -7.85
C ASP A 111 -10.96 -19.90 -8.84
N LYS A 112 -10.36 -19.45 -9.94
CA LYS A 112 -9.68 -20.31 -10.92
C LYS A 112 -8.55 -21.11 -10.32
N TYR A 113 -7.70 -20.46 -9.52
CA TYR A 113 -6.57 -21.13 -8.88
C TYR A 113 -7.04 -22.18 -7.87
N ILE A 114 -8.01 -21.84 -7.01
CA ILE A 114 -8.60 -22.71 -6.01
C ILE A 114 -9.27 -23.92 -6.69
N ALA A 115 -10.08 -23.69 -7.74
CA ALA A 115 -10.75 -24.73 -8.50
C ALA A 115 -9.73 -25.74 -9.09
N HIS A 116 -8.62 -25.25 -9.65
CA HIS A 116 -7.55 -26.10 -10.14
C HIS A 116 -6.91 -26.93 -9.02
N GLN A 117 -6.59 -26.33 -7.89
CA GLN A 117 -5.97 -27.04 -6.75
C GLN A 117 -6.91 -28.09 -6.16
N ILE A 118 -8.21 -27.84 -6.12
CA ILE A 118 -9.21 -28.83 -5.69
C ILE A 118 -9.20 -30.04 -6.62
N LYS A 119 -9.11 -29.82 -7.95
CA LYS A 119 -9.01 -30.93 -8.93
C LYS A 119 -7.76 -31.80 -8.74
N GLN A 120 -6.66 -31.21 -8.29
CA GLN A 120 -5.40 -31.91 -8.05
C GLN A 120 -5.34 -32.57 -6.66
N ALA A 121 -6.30 -32.28 -5.78
CA ALA A 121 -6.31 -32.83 -4.43
C ALA A 121 -6.49 -34.35 -4.46
N PRO A 122 -5.71 -35.10 -3.68
CA PRO A 122 -5.84 -36.56 -3.65
C PRO A 122 -7.10 -37.02 -2.90
N GLY A 123 -7.71 -38.10 -3.34
CA GLY A 123 -8.82 -38.77 -2.64
C GLY A 123 -10.08 -38.90 -3.48
N LYS A 124 -10.96 -39.79 -3.04
CA LYS A 124 -12.25 -40.06 -3.70
C LYS A 124 -13.36 -39.12 -3.21
N LYS A 125 -13.23 -38.59 -2.01
CA LYS A 125 -14.19 -37.67 -1.38
C LYS A 125 -13.42 -36.46 -0.86
N ILE A 126 -13.73 -35.29 -1.38
CA ILE A 126 -13.06 -34.03 -1.05
C ILE A 126 -14.07 -33.12 -0.34
N VAL A 127 -13.70 -32.64 0.85
CA VAL A 127 -14.47 -31.61 1.59
C VAL A 127 -13.68 -30.31 1.48
N VAL A 128 -14.34 -29.26 1.00
CA VAL A 128 -13.70 -27.96 0.75
C VAL A 128 -14.30 -26.91 1.68
N ILE A 129 -13.42 -26.19 2.39
CA ILE A 129 -13.79 -25.08 3.26
C ILE A 129 -13.30 -23.79 2.60
N LEU A 130 -14.23 -22.91 2.20
CA LEU A 130 -13.93 -21.67 1.49
C LEU A 130 -14.68 -20.49 2.11
N GLY A 131 -14.13 -19.28 1.90
CA GLY A 131 -14.87 -18.05 2.16
C GLY A 131 -16.10 -17.93 1.24
N GLY A 132 -17.24 -17.46 1.80
CA GLY A 132 -18.51 -17.41 1.09
C GLY A 132 -18.47 -16.74 -0.29
N ALA A 133 -17.66 -15.69 -0.43
CA ALA A 133 -17.50 -14.95 -1.69
C ALA A 133 -16.86 -15.78 -2.84
N HIS A 134 -16.19 -16.89 -2.54
CA HIS A 134 -15.53 -17.75 -3.52
C HIS A 134 -16.35 -18.97 -3.94
N ILE A 135 -17.40 -19.32 -3.20
CA ILE A 135 -18.14 -20.57 -3.42
C ILE A 135 -18.75 -20.63 -4.83
N ALA A 136 -19.42 -19.56 -5.26
CA ALA A 136 -20.07 -19.52 -6.57
C ALA A 136 -19.02 -19.59 -7.70
N GLY A 137 -18.00 -18.75 -7.65
CA GLY A 137 -16.94 -18.71 -8.67
C GLY A 137 -16.15 -20.01 -8.75
N VAL A 138 -15.78 -20.61 -7.62
CA VAL A 138 -15.07 -21.90 -7.60
C VAL A 138 -15.93 -23.01 -8.20
N LYS A 139 -17.24 -23.09 -7.91
CA LYS A 139 -18.15 -24.07 -8.51
C LYS A 139 -18.22 -23.95 -10.02
N GLU A 140 -18.27 -22.72 -10.53
CA GLU A 140 -18.29 -22.44 -11.97
C GLU A 140 -17.00 -22.85 -12.67
N GLU A 141 -15.86 -22.59 -12.03
CA GLU A 141 -14.51 -22.85 -12.57
C GLU A 141 -14.03 -24.30 -12.38
N LEU A 142 -14.71 -25.11 -11.55
CA LEU A 142 -14.31 -26.52 -11.30
C LEU A 142 -14.23 -27.37 -12.57
N PHE A 143 -15.03 -27.06 -13.58
CA PHE A 143 -15.10 -27.87 -14.81
C PHE A 143 -14.29 -27.24 -15.98
N THR A 144 -13.66 -26.10 -15.74
CA THR A 144 -12.86 -25.38 -16.75
C THR A 144 -11.37 -25.72 -16.57
N GLU A 145 -10.63 -25.86 -17.65
CA GLU A 145 -9.16 -25.96 -17.59
C GLU A 145 -8.55 -24.58 -17.36
N GLN A 146 -7.59 -24.51 -16.43
CA GLN A 146 -6.97 -23.26 -16.02
C GLN A 146 -5.48 -23.26 -16.34
N ASP A 147 -4.97 -22.18 -16.92
CA ASP A 147 -3.55 -21.92 -17.07
C ASP A 147 -2.96 -21.36 -15.77
N ILE A 148 -2.43 -22.26 -14.95
CA ILE A 148 -1.85 -21.90 -13.65
C ILE A 148 -0.59 -21.05 -13.81
N ALA A 149 0.20 -21.25 -14.85
CA ALA A 149 1.40 -20.45 -15.08
C ALA A 149 1.04 -18.96 -15.24
N GLN A 150 -0.01 -18.66 -16.00
CA GLN A 150 -0.52 -17.31 -16.17
C GLN A 150 -1.07 -16.71 -14.85
N LEU A 151 -1.73 -17.53 -14.03
CA LEU A 151 -2.28 -17.07 -12.74
C LEU A 151 -1.20 -16.77 -11.69
N LEU A 152 -0.04 -17.41 -11.78
CA LEU A 152 1.10 -17.20 -10.89
C LEU A 152 2.07 -16.12 -11.40
N GLU A 153 2.08 -15.87 -12.70
CA GLU A 153 2.97 -14.86 -13.29
C GLU A 153 2.62 -13.45 -12.80
N VAL A 154 3.59 -12.79 -12.16
CA VAL A 154 3.43 -11.37 -11.79
C VAL A 154 3.77 -10.51 -13.00
N PRO A 155 2.84 -9.69 -13.52
CA PRO A 155 3.10 -8.85 -14.68
C PRO A 155 4.35 -7.98 -14.49
N LYS A 156 5.20 -7.91 -15.52
CA LYS A 156 6.39 -7.06 -15.49
C LYS A 156 5.98 -5.59 -15.35
N GLY A 157 6.68 -4.86 -14.50
CA GLY A 157 6.45 -3.41 -14.37
C GLY A 157 6.78 -2.68 -15.68
N ASN A 158 6.06 -1.60 -15.94
CA ASN A 158 6.33 -0.77 -17.11
C ASN A 158 7.75 -0.16 -16.99
N PRO A 159 8.70 -0.53 -17.86
CA PRO A 159 10.06 -0.01 -17.80
C PRO A 159 10.13 1.51 -18.05
N VAL A 160 9.14 2.06 -18.76
CA VAL A 160 9.06 3.51 -19.05
C VAL A 160 9.03 4.34 -17.77
N ILE A 161 8.37 3.88 -16.72
CA ILE A 161 8.31 4.60 -15.42
C ILE A 161 9.71 4.83 -14.85
N LYS A 162 10.62 3.87 -15.02
CA LYS A 162 12.01 4.00 -14.57
C LYS A 162 12.74 5.12 -15.31
N TYR A 163 12.51 5.27 -16.61
CA TYR A 163 13.14 6.34 -17.40
C TYR A 163 12.49 7.70 -17.13
N VAL A 164 11.15 7.74 -16.98
CA VAL A 164 10.40 8.96 -16.63
C VAL A 164 10.87 9.53 -15.28
N ALA A 165 11.20 8.67 -14.32
CA ALA A 165 11.71 9.10 -13.01
C ALA A 165 13.04 9.91 -13.09
N TRP A 166 13.83 9.74 -14.16
CA TRP A 166 15.06 10.48 -14.38
C TRP A 166 14.86 11.83 -15.07
N ILE A 167 13.67 12.10 -15.65
CA ILE A 167 13.41 13.35 -16.39
C ILE A 167 13.66 14.58 -15.51
N ILE A 168 13.07 14.61 -14.31
CA ILE A 168 13.17 15.75 -13.39
C ILE A 168 14.62 15.95 -12.91
N PRO A 169 15.31 14.93 -12.36
CA PRO A 169 16.71 15.06 -11.95
C PRO A 169 17.63 15.53 -13.08
N LEU A 170 17.49 14.96 -14.28
CA LEU A 170 18.32 15.34 -15.43
C LEU A 170 17.99 16.74 -15.93
N ALA A 171 16.73 17.14 -15.95
CA ALA A 171 16.33 18.50 -16.30
C ALA A 171 16.93 19.52 -15.32
N MET A 172 16.87 19.24 -14.01
CA MET A 172 17.48 20.10 -13.00
C MET A 172 19.00 20.19 -13.15
N LEU A 173 19.66 19.06 -13.38
CA LEU A 173 21.10 19.05 -13.64
C LEU A 173 21.47 19.87 -14.88
N GLY A 174 20.66 19.75 -15.95
CA GLY A 174 20.83 20.55 -17.17
C GLY A 174 20.67 22.06 -16.90
N LEU A 175 19.68 22.46 -16.09
CA LEU A 175 19.51 23.86 -15.69
C LEU A 175 20.71 24.39 -14.90
N PHE A 176 21.25 23.60 -13.97
CA PHE A 176 22.45 23.99 -13.22
C PHE A 176 23.66 24.15 -14.15
N ILE A 177 23.90 23.18 -15.03
CA ILE A 177 25.01 23.26 -15.99
C ILE A 177 24.83 24.52 -16.85
N TYR A 178 23.64 24.78 -17.38
CA TYR A 178 23.35 25.96 -18.18
C TYR A 178 23.62 27.27 -17.40
N GLY A 179 23.19 27.35 -16.14
CA GLY A 179 23.46 28.51 -15.29
C GLY A 179 24.95 28.78 -15.11
N PHE A 180 25.77 27.74 -14.91
CA PHE A 180 27.22 27.87 -14.83
C PHE A 180 27.89 28.23 -16.18
N THR A 181 27.26 27.91 -17.32
CA THR A 181 27.76 28.38 -18.63
C THR A 181 27.54 29.88 -18.85
N ILE A 182 26.54 30.47 -18.22
CA ILE A 182 26.29 31.93 -18.27
C ILE A 182 27.38 32.65 -17.44
N ASN A 183 27.43 32.36 -16.16
CA ASN A 183 28.51 32.77 -15.25
C ASN A 183 28.43 32.01 -13.92
N ILE A 184 29.50 32.03 -13.14
CA ILE A 184 29.60 31.33 -11.85
C ILE A 184 28.55 31.83 -10.85
N GLN A 185 28.26 33.14 -10.84
CA GLN A 185 27.31 33.75 -9.93
C GLN A 185 25.89 33.19 -10.14
N THR A 186 25.43 33.14 -11.39
CA THR A 186 24.13 32.55 -11.75
C THR A 186 24.03 31.07 -11.35
N GLY A 187 25.08 30.27 -11.59
CA GLY A 187 25.10 28.88 -11.18
C GLY A 187 25.00 28.70 -9.66
N LEU A 188 25.71 29.51 -8.88
CA LEU A 188 25.66 29.47 -7.41
C LEU A 188 24.30 29.93 -6.87
N GLU A 189 23.69 30.96 -7.47
CA GLU A 189 22.34 31.43 -7.10
C GLU A 189 21.29 30.34 -7.33
N GLN A 190 21.36 29.63 -8.45
CA GLN A 190 20.46 28.48 -8.73
C GLN A 190 20.60 27.36 -7.72
N LEU A 191 21.83 26.98 -7.37
CA LEU A 191 22.10 25.99 -6.33
C LEU A 191 21.58 26.48 -4.98
N GLY A 192 21.73 27.75 -4.65
CA GLY A 192 21.19 28.36 -3.43
C GLY A 192 19.66 28.26 -3.38
N VAL A 193 19.00 28.65 -4.46
CA VAL A 193 17.52 28.55 -4.60
C VAL A 193 17.07 27.11 -4.45
N TRP A 194 17.76 26.17 -5.09
CA TRP A 194 17.49 24.73 -4.99
C TRP A 194 17.58 24.22 -3.56
N VAL A 195 18.69 24.48 -2.89
CA VAL A 195 18.94 24.02 -1.52
C VAL A 195 17.91 24.64 -0.57
N ILE A 196 17.68 25.93 -0.63
CA ILE A 196 16.77 26.63 0.28
C ILE A 196 15.34 26.08 0.16
N TRP A 197 14.78 26.00 -1.04
CA TRP A 197 13.39 25.55 -1.20
C TRP A 197 13.22 24.08 -0.85
N ASN A 198 14.13 23.19 -1.27
CA ASN A 198 14.04 21.77 -0.92
C ASN A 198 14.17 21.56 0.60
N SER A 199 15.17 22.16 1.21
CA SER A 199 15.38 22.06 2.67
C SER A 199 14.22 22.65 3.44
N ALA A 200 13.82 23.90 3.17
CA ALA A 200 12.80 24.59 3.92
C ALA A 200 11.46 23.84 3.86
N LEU A 201 11.00 23.45 2.68
CA LEU A 201 9.71 22.76 2.55
C LEU A 201 9.75 21.35 3.12
N ALA A 202 10.82 20.57 2.92
CA ALA A 202 10.96 19.28 3.57
C ALA A 202 10.94 19.42 5.11
N GLY A 203 11.66 20.38 5.65
CA GLY A 203 11.69 20.67 7.08
C GLY A 203 10.33 21.12 7.63
N ILE A 204 9.65 22.06 6.96
CA ILE A 204 8.32 22.55 7.36
C ILE A 204 7.31 21.41 7.39
N PHE A 205 7.19 20.63 6.31
CA PHE A 205 6.24 19.52 6.27
C PHE A 205 6.54 18.45 7.31
N THR A 206 7.82 18.18 7.56
CA THR A 206 8.25 17.26 8.63
C THR A 206 7.90 17.80 10.01
N ALA A 207 8.02 19.11 10.24
CA ALA A 207 7.64 19.76 11.49
C ALA A 207 6.13 19.75 11.73
N LEU A 208 5.31 19.91 10.67
CA LEU A 208 3.85 19.88 10.76
C LEU A 208 3.30 18.57 11.31
N VAL A 209 3.98 17.44 11.06
CA VAL A 209 3.61 16.15 11.67
C VAL A 209 4.23 15.95 13.06
N LEU A 210 4.75 16.99 13.68
CA LEU A 210 5.34 16.99 15.02
C LEU A 210 6.48 15.95 15.15
N ALA A 211 7.33 15.86 14.14
CA ALA A 211 8.50 14.99 14.12
C ALA A 211 9.53 15.42 15.20
N HIS A 212 10.43 14.51 15.55
CA HIS A 212 11.52 14.84 16.43
C HIS A 212 12.47 15.88 15.78
N PRO A 213 13.04 16.83 16.51
CA PRO A 213 13.94 17.86 15.94
C PRO A 213 15.10 17.28 15.09
N LEU A 214 15.67 16.15 15.49
CA LEU A 214 16.69 15.45 14.69
C LEU A 214 16.16 14.94 13.36
N SER A 215 14.90 14.52 13.30
CA SER A 215 14.27 14.07 12.05
C SER A 215 13.97 15.23 11.12
N ILE A 216 13.61 16.40 11.69
CA ILE A 216 13.45 17.65 10.93
C ILE A 216 14.81 18.07 10.35
N LEU A 217 15.87 18.05 11.16
CA LEU A 217 17.22 18.36 10.70
C LEU A 217 17.67 17.40 9.62
N ALA A 218 17.40 16.10 9.78
CA ALA A 218 17.71 15.10 8.77
C ALA A 218 16.97 15.36 7.44
N ALA A 219 15.68 15.77 7.50
CA ALA A 219 14.92 16.16 6.32
C ALA A 219 15.51 17.39 5.63
N LEU A 220 15.85 18.43 6.41
CA LEU A 220 16.49 19.66 5.91
C LEU A 220 17.77 19.36 5.13
N VAL A 221 18.64 18.51 5.69
CA VAL A 221 19.93 18.20 5.07
C VAL A 221 19.77 17.22 3.90
N ALA A 222 18.92 16.21 4.02
CA ALA A 222 18.79 15.16 3.00
C ALA A 222 18.02 15.62 1.75
N ALA A 223 17.05 16.54 1.88
CA ALA A 223 16.15 16.89 0.80
C ALA A 223 16.83 17.33 -0.49
N PRO A 224 17.78 18.28 -0.52
CA PRO A 224 18.38 18.76 -1.76
C PRO A 224 19.20 17.69 -2.49
N PHE A 225 19.74 16.71 -1.77
CA PHE A 225 20.52 15.62 -2.38
C PHE A 225 19.63 14.48 -2.88
N THR A 226 18.65 14.09 -2.09
CA THR A 226 17.77 12.95 -2.41
C THR A 226 16.80 13.27 -3.53
N SER A 227 16.37 14.53 -3.68
CA SER A 227 15.49 14.96 -4.75
C SER A 227 16.12 14.91 -6.15
N LEU A 228 17.43 14.86 -6.24
CA LEU A 228 18.17 14.61 -7.49
C LEU A 228 18.40 13.11 -7.78
N ASN A 229 17.98 12.23 -6.90
CA ASN A 229 18.12 10.78 -7.07
C ASN A 229 16.74 10.09 -6.99
N PRO A 230 16.21 9.51 -8.09
CA PRO A 230 14.89 8.87 -8.09
C PRO A 230 14.81 7.58 -7.25
N PHE A 231 15.94 7.04 -6.78
CA PHE A 231 15.99 5.85 -5.93
C PHE A 231 16.10 6.15 -4.44
N LEU A 232 16.40 7.39 -4.08
CA LEU A 232 16.51 7.81 -2.69
C LEU A 232 15.43 8.86 -2.40
N ALA A 233 14.69 8.63 -1.34
CA ALA A 233 13.66 9.57 -0.93
C ALA A 233 14.05 10.23 0.40
N CYS A 234 13.87 11.55 0.50
CA CYS A 234 14.14 12.34 1.70
C CYS A 234 13.47 11.72 2.95
N GLY A 235 12.23 11.25 2.79
CA GLY A 235 11.47 10.64 3.85
C GLY A 235 12.10 9.37 4.41
N TRP A 236 12.88 8.61 3.65
CA TRP A 236 13.58 7.45 4.19
C TRP A 236 14.61 7.86 5.24
N VAL A 237 15.38 8.90 4.96
CA VAL A 237 16.38 9.42 5.89
C VAL A 237 15.71 9.97 7.14
N ALA A 238 14.73 10.86 6.98
CA ALA A 238 14.00 11.47 8.10
C ALA A 238 13.22 10.42 8.92
N GLY A 239 12.55 9.46 8.26
CA GLY A 239 11.80 8.41 8.91
C GLY A 239 12.66 7.40 9.65
N LEU A 240 13.83 7.05 9.13
CA LEU A 240 14.80 6.21 9.83
C LEU A 240 15.33 6.90 11.10
N VAL A 241 15.63 8.19 11.04
CA VAL A 241 16.03 8.97 12.22
C VAL A 241 14.88 9.01 13.23
N GLU A 242 13.63 9.26 12.81
CA GLU A 242 12.46 9.23 13.69
C GLU A 242 12.28 7.87 14.36
N ALA A 243 12.38 6.78 13.58
CA ALA A 243 12.29 5.43 14.11
C ALA A 243 13.44 5.10 15.09
N SER A 244 14.65 5.55 14.78
CA SER A 244 15.82 5.32 15.64
C SER A 244 15.73 6.04 16.98
N VAL A 245 15.18 7.27 16.98
CA VAL A 245 15.01 8.07 18.20
C VAL A 245 13.82 7.59 19.03
N ARG A 246 12.66 7.34 18.41
CA ARG A 246 11.44 6.95 19.11
C ARG A 246 11.32 5.46 19.39
N ARG A 247 12.11 4.63 18.70
CA ARG A 247 12.21 3.17 18.89
C ARG A 247 10.83 2.50 18.94
N PRO A 248 10.14 2.32 17.79
CA PRO A 248 8.87 1.62 17.74
C PRO A 248 8.97 0.24 18.38
N SER A 249 8.00 -0.13 19.21
CA SER A 249 7.92 -1.44 19.82
C SER A 249 7.12 -2.43 18.96
N VAL A 250 7.24 -3.73 19.25
CA VAL A 250 6.40 -4.77 18.63
C VAL A 250 4.91 -4.47 18.86
N ARG A 251 4.55 -3.89 20.01
CA ARG A 251 3.20 -3.46 20.33
C ARG A 251 2.73 -2.36 19.38
N ASP A 252 3.56 -1.36 19.06
CA ASP A 252 3.22 -0.29 18.11
C ASP A 252 2.92 -0.87 16.74
N ILE A 253 3.70 -1.88 16.29
CA ILE A 253 3.48 -2.56 15.01
C ILE A 253 2.19 -3.39 15.04
N SER A 254 1.93 -4.15 16.10
CA SER A 254 0.75 -4.99 16.23
C SER A 254 -0.55 -4.19 16.37
N SER A 255 -0.50 -2.96 16.91
CA SER A 255 -1.65 -2.08 17.06
C SER A 255 -1.89 -1.14 15.87
N VAL A 256 -1.00 -1.12 14.85
CA VAL A 256 -1.12 -0.27 13.65
C VAL A 256 -2.53 -0.27 13.08
N SER A 257 -3.10 -1.45 12.92
CA SER A 257 -4.41 -1.65 12.33
C SER A 257 -5.58 -1.05 13.14
N GLN A 258 -5.40 -0.79 14.43
CA GLN A 258 -6.40 -0.17 15.30
C GLN A 258 -6.14 1.33 15.48
N ASP A 259 -4.86 1.71 15.48
CA ASP A 259 -4.44 3.07 15.77
C ASP A 259 -4.54 3.98 14.56
N MET A 260 -4.44 3.43 13.35
CA MET A 260 -4.51 4.19 12.09
C MET A 260 -5.88 4.87 11.86
N PHE A 261 -6.96 4.36 12.46
CA PHE A 261 -8.31 4.90 12.31
C PHE A 261 -8.67 6.00 13.33
N SER A 262 -7.78 6.35 14.24
CA SER A 262 -8.01 7.39 15.24
C SER A 262 -6.87 8.39 15.21
N PHE A 263 -7.15 9.66 14.87
CA PHE A 263 -6.16 10.73 14.82
C PHE A 263 -5.26 10.78 16.06
N ARG A 264 -5.87 10.72 17.25
CA ARG A 264 -5.12 10.76 18.52
C ARG A 264 -4.24 9.52 18.72
N ARG A 265 -4.71 8.32 18.36
CA ARG A 265 -3.95 7.07 18.47
C ARG A 265 -2.87 6.98 17.41
N PHE A 266 -3.14 7.47 16.20
CA PHE A 266 -2.19 7.54 15.09
C PHE A 266 -0.91 8.26 15.52
N PHE A 267 -1.03 9.46 16.07
CA PHE A 267 0.14 10.24 16.52
C PHE A 267 0.78 9.75 17.82
N LYS A 268 0.10 8.90 18.61
CA LYS A 268 0.68 8.21 19.77
C LYS A 268 1.48 6.97 19.39
N ASN A 269 1.11 6.29 18.31
CA ASN A 269 1.80 5.11 17.82
C ASN A 269 3.12 5.53 17.15
N ARG A 270 4.25 5.06 17.70
CA ARG A 270 5.60 5.48 17.25
C ARG A 270 5.90 5.01 15.83
N PHE A 271 5.39 3.84 15.42
CA PHE A 271 5.58 3.33 14.08
C PHE A 271 4.80 4.15 13.04
N LEU A 272 3.51 4.42 13.30
CA LEU A 272 2.68 5.27 12.42
C LEU A 272 3.22 6.68 12.32
N LYS A 273 3.76 7.21 13.41
CA LYS A 273 4.40 8.53 13.41
C LYS A 273 5.65 8.56 12.54
N ALA A 274 6.50 7.53 12.59
CA ALA A 274 7.64 7.44 11.68
C ALA A 274 7.20 7.38 10.21
N LEU A 275 6.12 6.64 9.89
CA LEU A 275 5.55 6.64 8.54
C LEU A 275 5.00 8.01 8.13
N ALA A 276 4.34 8.74 9.04
CA ALA A 276 3.89 10.11 8.77
C ALA A 276 5.05 11.04 8.44
N VAL A 277 6.17 10.92 9.15
CA VAL A 277 7.40 11.67 8.87
C VAL A 277 7.96 11.33 7.48
N VAL A 278 7.99 10.05 7.10
CA VAL A 278 8.39 9.63 5.73
C VAL A 278 7.54 10.31 4.68
N ILE A 279 6.22 10.28 4.84
CA ILE A 279 5.27 10.86 3.87
C ILE A 279 5.44 12.38 3.83
N ALA A 280 5.45 13.05 4.98
CA ALA A 280 5.54 14.50 5.07
C ALA A 280 6.84 15.05 4.47
N ALA A 281 7.98 14.44 4.79
CA ALA A 281 9.28 14.83 4.24
C ALA A 281 9.33 14.68 2.71
N ASN A 282 8.76 13.60 2.18
CA ASN A 282 8.69 13.38 0.72
C ASN A 282 7.78 14.39 0.02
N ILE A 283 6.61 14.69 0.60
CA ILE A 283 5.70 15.74 0.06
C ILE A 283 6.41 17.07 0.06
N GLY A 284 7.03 17.46 1.18
CA GLY A 284 7.75 18.73 1.30
C GLY A 284 8.90 18.84 0.28
N SER A 285 9.73 17.79 0.15
CA SER A 285 10.81 17.75 -0.83
C SER A 285 10.31 17.78 -2.28
N THR A 286 9.20 17.11 -2.59
CA THR A 286 8.58 17.16 -3.92
C THR A 286 8.09 18.57 -4.27
N ILE A 287 7.34 19.21 -3.37
CA ILE A 287 6.89 20.58 -3.55
C ILE A 287 8.11 21.53 -3.66
N GLY A 288 9.13 21.33 -2.82
CA GLY A 288 10.38 22.08 -2.88
C GLY A 288 11.08 22.01 -4.24
N THR A 289 11.10 20.83 -4.85
CA THR A 289 11.63 20.58 -6.18
C THR A 289 10.89 21.40 -7.24
N PHE A 290 9.55 21.38 -7.22
CA PHE A 290 8.73 22.14 -8.17
C PHE A 290 8.87 23.65 -7.98
N VAL A 291 8.86 24.14 -6.74
CA VAL A 291 9.02 25.58 -6.42
C VAL A 291 10.41 26.06 -6.82
N ALA A 292 11.44 25.33 -6.47
CA ALA A 292 12.83 25.66 -6.86
C ALA A 292 12.97 25.68 -8.38
N GLY A 293 12.50 24.64 -9.08
CA GLY A 293 12.59 24.53 -10.52
C GLY A 293 11.89 25.70 -11.24
N THR A 294 10.70 26.07 -10.81
CA THR A 294 9.97 27.21 -11.39
C THR A 294 10.67 28.54 -11.14
N ASN A 295 11.27 28.76 -9.96
CA ASN A 295 12.05 29.97 -9.66
C ASN A 295 13.34 30.02 -10.51
N ILE A 296 14.04 28.91 -10.64
CA ILE A 296 15.26 28.82 -11.46
C ILE A 296 14.95 29.15 -12.92
N ILE A 297 13.87 28.57 -13.48
CA ILE A 297 13.46 28.84 -14.86
C ILE A 297 13.11 30.32 -15.05
N LYS A 298 12.31 30.93 -14.17
CA LYS A 298 11.94 32.33 -14.24
C LYS A 298 13.12 33.29 -14.13
N ASN A 299 14.18 32.90 -13.44
CA ASN A 299 15.38 33.74 -13.31
C ASN A 299 16.36 33.57 -14.48
N LEU A 300 16.18 32.54 -15.30
CA LEU A 300 17.02 32.28 -16.47
C LEU A 300 16.46 32.84 -17.78
N PHE A 301 15.15 32.92 -17.86
CA PHE A 301 14.37 33.35 -19.04
C PHE A 301 13.39 34.48 -18.69
#